data_a3e4d3198b8b9a4fa91f31b6821235da
#
_entry.id   a3e4d3198b8b9a4fa91f31b6821235da
#
_cell.length_a   1.000
_cell.length_b   1.000
_cell.length_c   1.000
_cell.angle_alpha   90.00
_cell.angle_beta   90.00
_cell.angle_gamma   90.00
#
_symmetry.space_group_name_H-M   'P 1'
#
loop_
_entity.id
_entity.type
_entity.pdbx_description
1 polymer ?
#
loop_
_entity_poly.entity_id
_entity_poly.type
_entity_poly.pdbx_seq_one_letter_code
_entity_poly.pdbx_strand_id
1 'polypeptide(L)'
;MPMTARMLEELSGKAPDRSLAVSEVVAHGAAIHAGIVAARSLEEGLELENEVRETLGQVIEINVNSHSLGIEVKQHEDRINDILIGKNTQLPTAGSRVYRTVAANQQRVRVRVLQGDAHQAEACISIGECWIDDLPPDLPRHSPIQVRCGCAANGLVDVMALDMTSGIMARAEIHRTSGLSEEEILRESAWVKGLNIQ
;
A
#
# COMPACT_ATOMS: atom_id res chain seq x y z
N MET A 1 -28.52 -2.02 -16.54
CA MET A 1 -29.47 -1.09 -15.89
C MET A 1 -29.50 0.21 -16.70
N PRO A 2 -30.62 0.61 -17.30
CA PRO A 2 -30.69 1.81 -18.16
C PRO A 2 -30.39 3.11 -17.40
N MET A 3 -30.80 3.19 -16.13
CA MET A 3 -30.63 4.37 -15.28
C MET A 3 -29.15 4.67 -14.97
N THR A 4 -28.36 3.63 -14.68
CA THR A 4 -26.92 3.78 -14.44
C THR A 4 -26.18 4.28 -15.67
N ALA A 5 -26.53 3.79 -16.86
CA ALA A 5 -25.94 4.22 -18.11
C ALA A 5 -26.23 5.70 -18.41
N ARG A 6 -27.47 6.15 -18.19
CA ARG A 6 -27.82 7.58 -18.33
C ARG A 6 -27.08 8.46 -17.35
N MET A 7 -27.00 8.06 -16.08
CA MET A 7 -26.26 8.81 -15.06
C MET A 7 -24.76 8.95 -15.42
N LEU A 8 -24.14 7.87 -15.91
CA LEU A 8 -22.75 7.91 -16.37
C LEU A 8 -22.55 8.83 -17.58
N GLU A 9 -23.48 8.79 -18.53
CA GLU A 9 -23.46 9.66 -19.72
C GLU A 9 -23.66 11.13 -19.34
N GLU A 10 -24.60 11.43 -18.45
CA GLU A 10 -24.84 12.79 -17.95
C GLU A 10 -23.65 13.35 -17.18
N LEU A 11 -22.98 12.55 -16.35
CA LEU A 11 -21.83 12.98 -15.53
C LEU A 11 -20.53 13.07 -16.33
N SER A 12 -20.29 12.16 -17.28
CA SER A 12 -19.03 12.07 -18.02
C SER A 12 -19.07 12.79 -19.39
N GLY A 13 -20.25 13.10 -19.89
CA GLY A 13 -20.45 13.60 -21.25
C GLY A 13 -20.14 12.58 -22.36
N LYS A 14 -19.97 11.29 -22.00
CA LYS A 14 -19.64 10.19 -22.93
C LYS A 14 -20.61 9.03 -22.74
N ALA A 15 -21.12 8.49 -23.85
CA ALA A 15 -21.94 7.28 -23.81
C ALA A 15 -21.08 6.10 -23.28
N PRO A 16 -21.60 5.29 -22.34
CA PRO A 16 -20.93 4.08 -21.87
C PRO A 16 -20.71 3.08 -23.01
N ASP A 17 -19.51 2.55 -23.11
CA ASP A 17 -19.21 1.46 -24.04
C ASP A 17 -19.95 0.18 -23.62
N ARG A 18 -20.58 -0.48 -24.57
CA ARG A 18 -21.34 -1.73 -24.38
C ARG A 18 -20.83 -2.87 -25.27
N SER A 19 -19.66 -2.71 -25.85
CA SER A 19 -19.06 -3.72 -26.73
C SER A 19 -18.64 -4.99 -25.97
N LEU A 20 -18.41 -4.88 -24.65
CA LEU A 20 -18.04 -5.99 -23.80
C LEU A 20 -19.21 -6.47 -22.92
N ALA A 21 -19.33 -7.77 -22.75
CA ALA A 21 -20.27 -8.38 -21.80
C ALA A 21 -19.86 -8.02 -20.36
N VAL A 22 -20.76 -7.33 -19.63
CA VAL A 22 -20.47 -6.83 -18.26
C VAL A 22 -20.12 -7.99 -17.30
N SER A 23 -20.67 -9.18 -17.53
CA SER A 23 -20.40 -10.39 -16.73
C SER A 23 -18.99 -10.98 -16.97
N GLU A 24 -18.36 -10.65 -18.10
CA GLU A 24 -17.09 -11.27 -18.53
C GLU A 24 -15.92 -10.28 -18.47
N VAL A 25 -16.19 -8.98 -18.47
CA VAL A 25 -15.17 -7.94 -18.55
C VAL A 25 -14.12 -8.03 -17.42
N VAL A 26 -14.55 -8.41 -16.21
CA VAL A 26 -13.65 -8.57 -15.06
C VAL A 26 -12.73 -9.78 -15.27
N ALA A 27 -13.28 -10.89 -15.76
CA ALA A 27 -12.50 -12.10 -16.04
C ALA A 27 -11.50 -11.87 -17.19
N HIS A 28 -11.91 -11.16 -18.25
CA HIS A 28 -11.02 -10.77 -19.33
C HIS A 28 -9.89 -9.86 -18.84
N GLY A 29 -10.20 -8.86 -18.00
CA GLY A 29 -9.19 -7.99 -17.40
C GLY A 29 -8.20 -8.75 -16.53
N ALA A 30 -8.67 -9.69 -15.72
CA ALA A 30 -7.82 -10.55 -14.89
C ALA A 30 -6.92 -11.46 -15.74
N ALA A 31 -7.44 -12.02 -16.84
CA ALA A 31 -6.66 -12.85 -17.76
C ALA A 31 -5.56 -12.04 -18.47
N ILE A 32 -5.85 -10.83 -18.93
CA ILE A 32 -4.88 -9.93 -19.52
C ILE A 32 -3.79 -9.57 -18.51
N HIS A 33 -4.16 -9.21 -17.29
CA HIS A 33 -3.22 -8.89 -16.22
C HIS A 33 -2.31 -10.10 -15.88
N ALA A 34 -2.88 -11.30 -15.77
CA ALA A 34 -2.11 -12.52 -15.58
C ALA A 34 -1.11 -12.77 -16.73
N GLY A 35 -1.53 -12.51 -17.97
CA GLY A 35 -0.67 -12.59 -19.14
C GLY A 35 0.49 -11.58 -19.11
N ILE A 36 0.24 -10.34 -18.66
CA ILE A 36 1.27 -9.31 -18.49
C ILE A 36 2.31 -9.74 -17.45
N VAL A 37 1.84 -10.26 -16.31
CA VAL A 37 2.72 -10.77 -15.25
C VAL A 37 3.55 -11.94 -15.75
N ALA A 38 2.93 -12.92 -16.45
CA ALA A 38 3.62 -14.08 -17.01
C ALA A 38 4.63 -13.69 -18.10
N ALA A 39 4.32 -12.70 -18.95
CA ALA A 39 5.25 -12.23 -19.97
C ALA A 39 6.53 -11.60 -19.41
N ARG A 40 6.45 -11.04 -18.20
CA ARG A 40 7.56 -10.39 -17.49
C ARG A 40 8.32 -11.32 -16.54
N SER A 41 7.68 -12.39 -16.06
CA SER A 41 8.33 -13.35 -15.18
C SER A 41 9.24 -14.28 -16.00
N LEU A 42 10.41 -14.58 -15.42
CA LEU A 42 11.34 -15.59 -15.96
C LEU A 42 11.01 -16.99 -15.42
N GLU A 43 9.97 -17.12 -14.60
CA GLU A 43 9.58 -18.38 -14.00
C GLU A 43 8.89 -19.29 -15.03
N GLU A 44 9.33 -20.53 -15.09
CA GLU A 44 8.72 -21.58 -15.89
C GLU A 44 7.33 -21.93 -15.32
N GLY A 45 6.26 -21.64 -16.05
CA GLY A 45 4.91 -22.03 -15.58
C GLY A 45 3.76 -21.67 -16.51
N LEU A 46 3.87 -20.64 -17.32
CA LEU A 46 2.88 -20.31 -18.34
C LEU A 46 3.56 -20.21 -19.71
N GLU A 47 3.30 -21.18 -20.56
CA GLU A 47 3.71 -21.11 -21.97
C GLU A 47 2.79 -20.14 -22.70
N LEU A 48 3.27 -18.91 -22.89
CA LEU A 48 2.65 -17.94 -23.78
C LEU A 48 3.27 -18.07 -25.19
N GLU A 49 2.45 -18.00 -26.22
CA GLU A 49 2.93 -17.86 -27.59
C GLU A 49 3.84 -16.63 -27.72
N ASN A 50 4.90 -16.72 -28.52
CA ASN A 50 5.91 -15.66 -28.63
C ASN A 50 5.30 -14.30 -29.01
N GLU A 51 4.35 -14.28 -29.93
CA GLU A 51 3.67 -13.05 -30.35
C GLU A 51 2.87 -12.41 -29.21
N VAL A 52 2.17 -13.21 -28.41
CA VAL A 52 1.42 -12.78 -27.22
C VAL A 52 2.37 -12.26 -26.15
N ARG A 53 3.49 -12.96 -25.94
CA ARG A 53 4.52 -12.54 -24.97
C ARG A 53 5.14 -11.19 -25.34
N GLU A 54 5.46 -10.98 -26.61
CA GLU A 54 6.02 -9.71 -27.08
C GLU A 54 4.99 -8.56 -26.93
N THR A 55 3.75 -8.80 -27.31
CA THR A 55 2.69 -7.79 -27.21
C THR A 55 2.40 -7.41 -25.75
N LEU A 56 2.21 -8.38 -24.87
CA LEU A 56 1.92 -8.15 -23.46
C LEU A 56 3.14 -7.60 -22.69
N GLY A 57 4.35 -7.98 -23.10
CA GLY A 57 5.58 -7.46 -22.50
C GLY A 57 5.81 -5.96 -22.74
N GLN A 58 5.22 -5.41 -23.80
CA GLN A 58 5.28 -3.96 -24.09
C GLN A 58 4.28 -3.13 -23.30
N VAL A 59 3.26 -3.75 -22.68
CA VAL A 59 2.25 -3.04 -21.90
C VAL A 59 2.89 -2.51 -20.60
N ILE A 60 2.89 -1.21 -20.40
CA ILE A 60 3.36 -0.59 -19.15
C ILE A 60 2.15 -0.40 -18.23
N GLU A 61 2.14 -1.14 -17.13
CA GLU A 61 1.18 -0.99 -16.06
C GLU A 61 1.77 -0.07 -14.98
N ILE A 62 1.08 1.02 -14.68
CA ILE A 62 1.48 1.97 -13.65
C ILE A 62 0.45 1.93 -12.53
N ASN A 63 0.84 1.35 -11.41
CA ASN A 63 0.04 1.37 -10.20
C ASN A 63 0.27 2.68 -9.44
N VAL A 64 -0.76 3.19 -8.81
CA VAL A 64 -0.70 4.39 -7.97
C VAL A 64 -1.25 4.11 -6.58
N ASN A 65 -0.73 4.85 -5.60
CA ASN A 65 -1.28 4.83 -4.25
C ASN A 65 -2.63 5.55 -4.22
N SER A 66 -3.71 4.84 -3.90
CA SER A 66 -5.08 5.38 -3.95
C SER A 66 -5.41 6.35 -2.80
N HIS A 67 -4.68 6.27 -1.70
CA HIS A 67 -4.87 7.11 -0.52
C HIS A 67 -3.52 7.59 0.00
N SER A 68 -3.47 8.80 0.56
CA SER A 68 -2.26 9.29 1.22
C SER A 68 -1.87 8.40 2.40
N LEU A 69 -0.56 8.19 2.55
CA LEU A 69 0.04 7.51 3.70
C LEU A 69 0.83 8.53 4.52
N GLY A 70 0.56 8.56 5.81
CA GLY A 70 1.19 9.49 6.72
C GLY A 70 1.49 8.87 8.07
N ILE A 71 2.12 9.65 8.92
CA ILE A 71 2.50 9.28 10.29
C ILE A 71 1.72 10.15 11.26
N GLU A 72 1.19 9.52 12.32
CA GLU A 72 0.58 10.26 13.43
C GLU A 72 1.67 11.03 14.19
N VAL A 73 1.52 12.35 14.23
CA VAL A 73 2.43 13.24 14.93
C VAL A 73 1.65 14.05 15.95
N LYS A 74 2.18 14.18 17.17
CA LYS A 74 1.64 15.09 18.18
C LYS A 74 2.16 16.50 17.91
N GLN A 75 1.24 17.42 17.63
CA GLN A 75 1.52 18.84 17.47
C GLN A 75 0.71 19.62 18.49
N HIS A 76 1.36 20.16 19.53
CA HIS A 76 0.71 20.75 20.70
C HIS A 76 -0.23 19.74 21.39
N GLU A 77 -1.52 20.04 21.43
CA GLU A 77 -2.55 19.13 21.99
C GLU A 77 -3.19 18.22 20.93
N ASP A 78 -3.01 18.54 19.65
CA ASP A 78 -3.63 17.83 18.54
C ASP A 78 -2.76 16.68 18.03
N ARG A 79 -3.43 15.70 17.43
CA ARG A 79 -2.80 14.63 16.65
C ARG A 79 -3.07 14.84 15.19
N ILE A 80 -2.02 15.01 14.42
CA ILE A 80 -2.10 15.28 12.98
C ILE A 80 -1.57 14.12 12.18
N ASN A 81 -2.09 13.99 10.97
CA ASN A 81 -1.57 13.11 9.93
C ASN A 81 -0.53 13.86 9.11
N ASP A 82 0.73 13.55 9.33
CA ASP A 82 1.84 14.09 8.55
C ASP A 82 2.08 13.21 7.32
N ILE A 83 1.58 13.64 6.17
CA ILE A 83 1.61 12.87 4.93
C ILE A 83 3.05 12.74 4.41
N LEU A 84 3.52 11.51 4.23
CA LEU A 84 4.80 11.17 3.63
C LEU A 84 4.68 10.77 2.16
N ILE A 85 3.60 10.09 1.78
CA ILE A 85 3.30 9.67 0.42
C ILE A 85 1.89 10.16 0.09
N GLY A 86 1.77 11.04 -0.89
CA GLY A 86 0.48 11.57 -1.32
C GLY A 86 -0.33 10.55 -2.13
N LYS A 87 -1.64 10.72 -2.17
CA LYS A 87 -2.51 9.95 -3.08
C LYS A 87 -2.10 10.16 -4.53
N ASN A 88 -2.41 9.19 -5.37
CA ASN A 88 -2.08 9.16 -6.80
C ASN A 88 -0.57 9.21 -7.10
N THR A 89 0.28 8.98 -6.10
CA THR A 89 1.73 8.81 -6.33
C THR A 89 1.97 7.45 -6.97
N GLN A 90 2.78 7.43 -8.03
CA GLN A 90 3.16 6.21 -8.73
C GLN A 90 3.93 5.25 -7.82
N LEU A 91 3.63 3.97 -7.92
CA LEU A 91 4.29 2.88 -7.19
C LEU A 91 5.36 2.18 -8.06
N PRO A 92 6.45 1.68 -7.46
CA PRO A 92 6.81 1.78 -6.05
C PRO A 92 7.30 3.18 -5.67
N THR A 93 7.10 3.56 -4.41
CA THR A 93 7.52 4.87 -3.90
C THR A 93 7.91 4.81 -2.43
N ALA A 94 8.63 5.82 -1.94
CA ALA A 94 8.93 5.97 -0.54
C ALA A 94 9.05 7.45 -0.16
N GLY A 95 8.59 7.77 1.05
CA GLY A 95 8.76 9.07 1.68
C GLY A 95 9.48 8.94 3.01
N SER A 96 10.27 9.93 3.39
CA SER A 96 10.94 9.95 4.69
C SER A 96 10.93 11.35 5.31
N ARG A 97 10.88 11.39 6.65
CA ARG A 97 10.96 12.63 7.41
C ARG A 97 11.60 12.40 8.76
N VAL A 98 12.26 13.44 9.29
CA VAL A 98 12.85 13.40 10.62
C VAL A 98 11.90 14.02 11.62
N TYR A 99 11.53 13.23 12.62
CA TYR A 99 10.71 13.62 13.77
C TYR A 99 11.60 13.80 15.00
N ARG A 100 11.04 14.31 16.08
CA ARG A 100 11.78 14.55 17.30
C ARG A 100 11.06 13.94 18.50
N THR A 101 11.82 13.37 19.43
CA THR A 101 11.26 12.86 20.69
C THR A 101 10.59 13.98 21.49
N VAL A 102 9.47 13.69 22.15
CA VAL A 102 8.71 14.66 22.93
C VAL A 102 9.23 14.89 24.35
N ALA A 103 9.93 13.91 24.91
CA ALA A 103 10.48 13.92 26.25
C ALA A 103 11.96 13.59 26.26
N ALA A 104 12.66 14.05 27.28
CA ALA A 104 13.99 13.56 27.60
C ALA A 104 13.88 12.13 28.14
N ASN A 105 14.93 11.34 27.97
CA ASN A 105 15.00 9.95 28.43
C ASN A 105 13.84 9.07 27.95
N GLN A 106 13.37 9.32 26.71
CA GLN A 106 12.32 8.53 26.10
C GLN A 106 12.90 7.22 25.60
N GLN A 107 12.55 6.10 26.24
CA GLN A 107 13.08 4.77 25.93
C GLN A 107 12.33 4.05 24.81
N ARG A 108 11.14 4.53 24.44
CA ARG A 108 10.30 3.95 23.39
C ARG A 108 9.69 5.02 22.49
N VAL A 109 9.63 4.75 21.20
CA VAL A 109 8.93 5.60 20.23
C VAL A 109 7.93 4.74 19.46
N ARG A 110 6.67 5.15 19.48
CA ARG A 110 5.62 4.55 18.65
C ARG A 110 5.49 5.34 17.35
N VAL A 111 5.57 4.64 16.25
CA VAL A 111 5.29 5.16 14.91
C VAL A 111 3.98 4.54 14.42
N ARG A 112 2.92 5.32 14.41
CA ARG A 112 1.61 4.89 13.93
C ARG A 112 1.38 5.38 12.51
N VAL A 113 1.05 4.47 11.61
CA VAL A 113 0.86 4.75 10.19
C VAL A 113 -0.61 4.92 9.90
N LEU A 114 -0.92 5.99 9.21
CA LEU A 114 -2.27 6.42 8.86
C LEU A 114 -2.48 6.38 7.35
N GLN A 115 -3.67 5.96 6.95
CA GLN A 115 -4.16 6.05 5.59
C GLN A 115 -5.32 7.05 5.54
N GLY A 116 -5.17 8.08 4.72
CA GLY A 116 -6.18 9.12 4.56
C GLY A 116 -5.58 10.46 4.17
N ASP A 117 -6.43 11.35 3.66
CA ASP A 117 -6.04 12.69 3.19
C ASP A 117 -6.34 13.79 4.22
N ALA A 118 -7.04 13.45 5.31
CA ALA A 118 -7.39 14.40 6.35
C ALA A 118 -6.17 14.83 7.15
N HIS A 119 -6.15 16.11 7.58
CA HIS A 119 -5.09 16.63 8.43
C HIS A 119 -5.17 16.08 9.87
N GLN A 120 -6.38 15.86 10.39
CA GLN A 120 -6.59 15.29 11.71
C GLN A 120 -6.40 13.77 11.68
N ALA A 121 -5.60 13.25 12.61
CA ALA A 121 -5.27 11.81 12.67
C ALA A 121 -6.51 10.94 12.93
N GLU A 122 -7.48 11.43 13.72
CA GLU A 122 -8.72 10.73 14.03
C GLU A 122 -9.64 10.55 12.83
N ALA A 123 -9.52 11.39 11.81
CA ALA A 123 -10.26 11.29 10.56
C ALA A 123 -9.60 10.34 9.55
N CYS A 124 -8.46 9.74 9.89
CA CYS A 124 -7.71 8.79 9.07
C CYS A 124 -7.81 7.37 9.65
N ILE A 125 -7.59 6.37 8.79
CA ILE A 125 -7.57 4.96 9.19
C ILE A 125 -6.16 4.58 9.63
N SER A 126 -6.02 4.05 10.85
CA SER A 126 -4.75 3.44 11.26
C SER A 126 -4.57 2.10 10.59
N ILE A 127 -3.51 1.96 9.80
CA ILE A 127 -3.21 0.71 9.08
C ILE A 127 -2.15 -0.14 9.76
N GLY A 128 -1.44 0.41 10.73
CA GLY A 128 -0.48 -0.33 11.53
C GLY A 128 0.42 0.58 12.35
N GLU A 129 1.26 -0.04 13.16
CA GLU A 129 2.23 0.68 13.99
C GLU A 129 3.52 -0.12 14.12
N CYS A 130 4.63 0.57 14.31
CA CYS A 130 5.88 -0.02 14.74
C CYS A 130 6.41 0.69 15.99
N TRP A 131 7.21 -0.02 16.76
CA TRP A 131 7.82 0.46 17.98
C TRP A 131 9.33 0.42 17.84
N ILE A 132 9.99 1.51 18.19
CA ILE A 132 11.41 1.51 18.49
C ILE A 132 11.50 1.33 19.99
N ASP A 133 12.04 0.21 20.42
CA ASP A 133 12.30 -0.11 21.82
C ASP A 133 13.80 0.04 22.11
N ASP A 134 14.14 0.04 23.39
CA ASP A 134 15.53 0.06 23.86
C ASP A 134 16.37 1.24 23.38
N LEU A 135 15.74 2.40 23.23
CA LEU A 135 16.49 3.63 23.00
C LEU A 135 17.46 3.88 24.17
N PRO A 136 18.65 4.46 23.90
CA PRO A 136 19.63 4.69 24.96
C PRO A 136 19.06 5.50 26.12
N PRO A 137 19.46 5.20 27.35
CA PRO A 137 19.15 6.07 28.48
C PRO A 137 19.80 7.45 28.27
N ASP A 138 19.23 8.45 28.88
CA ASP A 138 19.69 9.83 28.86
C ASP A 138 19.64 10.54 27.49
N LEU A 139 18.82 10.02 26.55
CA LEU A 139 18.54 10.75 25.31
C LEU A 139 17.93 12.12 25.62
N PRO A 140 18.51 13.20 25.06
CA PRO A 140 17.97 14.53 25.26
C PRO A 140 16.56 14.64 24.61
N ARG A 141 15.77 15.57 25.14
CA ARG A 141 14.52 15.94 24.47
C ARG A 141 14.83 16.44 23.05
N HIS A 142 13.95 16.12 22.11
CA HIS A 142 14.11 16.45 20.69
C HIS A 142 15.18 15.65 19.95
N SER A 143 15.56 14.48 20.44
CA SER A 143 16.42 13.56 19.69
C SER A 143 15.79 13.20 18.34
N PRO A 144 16.58 13.18 17.25
CA PRO A 144 16.05 12.99 15.90
C PRO A 144 15.75 11.52 15.61
N ILE A 145 14.54 11.25 15.18
CA ILE A 145 14.07 9.93 14.72
C ILE A 145 13.69 10.05 13.25
N GLN A 146 14.40 9.39 12.37
CA GLN A 146 14.06 9.33 10.97
C GLN A 146 13.02 8.22 10.74
N VAL A 147 11.88 8.56 10.17
CA VAL A 147 10.86 7.59 9.76
C VAL A 147 10.79 7.58 8.24
N ARG A 148 10.87 6.40 7.66
CA ARG A 148 10.67 6.13 6.24
C ARG A 148 9.48 5.22 6.07
N CYS A 149 8.58 5.60 5.18
CA CYS A 149 7.45 4.79 4.75
C CYS A 149 7.65 4.44 3.27
N GLY A 150 7.65 3.17 2.94
CA GLY A 150 7.72 2.65 1.57
C GLY A 150 6.38 2.04 1.16
N CYS A 151 6.06 2.12 -0.12
CA CYS A 151 4.92 1.44 -0.71
C CYS A 151 5.39 0.71 -1.98
N ALA A 152 5.35 -0.61 -1.95
CA ALA A 152 5.76 -1.46 -3.07
C ALA A 152 4.75 -1.44 -4.22
N ALA A 153 5.13 -1.95 -5.38
CA ALA A 153 4.26 -2.01 -6.56
C ALA A 153 2.96 -2.81 -6.32
N ASN A 154 3.00 -3.80 -5.43
CA ASN A 154 1.83 -4.59 -5.01
C ASN A 154 0.99 -3.93 -3.92
N GLY A 155 1.33 -2.70 -3.50
CA GLY A 155 0.64 -1.96 -2.45
C GLY A 155 1.02 -2.35 -1.02
N LEU A 156 2.02 -3.22 -0.84
CA LEU A 156 2.55 -3.55 0.50
C LEU A 156 3.26 -2.31 1.07
N VAL A 157 2.95 -1.99 2.32
CA VAL A 157 3.54 -0.84 3.02
C VAL A 157 4.58 -1.33 4.01
N ASP A 158 5.81 -0.84 3.90
CA ASP A 158 6.86 -1.02 4.88
C ASP A 158 7.17 0.28 5.61
N VAL A 159 7.47 0.17 6.89
CA VAL A 159 7.86 1.31 7.72
C VAL A 159 9.15 1.00 8.45
N MET A 160 10.06 1.94 8.38
CA MET A 160 11.34 1.90 9.06
C MET A 160 11.48 3.16 9.91
N ALA A 161 11.87 2.98 11.15
CA ALA A 161 12.20 4.08 12.05
C ALA A 161 13.61 3.90 12.59
N LEU A 162 14.42 4.94 12.49
CA LEU A 162 15.82 4.96 12.88
C LEU A 162 16.06 6.08 13.88
N ASP A 163 16.56 5.75 15.07
CA ASP A 163 17.17 6.75 15.95
C ASP A 163 18.53 7.17 15.40
N MET A 164 18.61 8.41 14.98
CA MET A 164 19.84 8.96 14.38
C MET A 164 20.95 9.20 15.42
N THR A 165 20.67 9.10 16.71
CA THR A 165 21.65 9.29 17.79
C THR A 165 22.36 7.97 18.12
N SER A 166 21.62 6.90 18.27
CA SER A 166 22.16 5.57 18.63
C SER A 166 22.36 4.62 17.45
N GLY A 167 21.67 4.89 16.33
CA GLY A 167 21.62 3.97 15.20
C GLY A 167 20.65 2.80 15.39
N ILE A 168 19.89 2.77 16.49
CA ILE A 168 18.87 1.74 16.70
C ILE A 168 17.75 1.91 15.69
N MET A 169 17.36 0.79 15.05
CA MET A 169 16.38 0.76 13.99
C MET A 169 15.27 -0.24 14.32
N ALA A 170 14.03 0.17 14.09
CA ALA A 170 12.86 -0.70 14.06
C ALA A 170 12.28 -0.75 12.65
N ARG A 171 11.80 -1.91 12.26
CA ARG A 171 11.11 -2.12 10.98
C ARG A 171 9.83 -2.91 11.23
N ALA A 172 8.76 -2.48 10.58
CA ALA A 172 7.51 -3.23 10.55
C ALA A 172 7.00 -3.29 9.11
N GLU A 173 6.60 -4.47 8.68
CA GLU A 173 5.75 -4.64 7.52
C GLU A 173 4.30 -4.48 7.98
N ILE A 174 3.60 -3.57 7.33
CA ILE A 174 2.21 -3.31 7.67
C ILE A 174 1.34 -4.12 6.72
N HIS A 175 0.84 -5.22 7.24
CA HIS A 175 -0.26 -5.92 6.61
C HIS A 175 -1.54 -5.16 6.92
N ARG A 176 -2.29 -4.77 5.88
CA ARG A 176 -3.58 -4.10 6.08
C ARG A 176 -4.45 -4.97 6.98
N THR A 177 -4.98 -4.40 8.05
CA THR A 177 -5.87 -5.08 9.01
C THR A 177 -7.18 -5.59 8.36
N SER A 178 -7.44 -5.23 7.12
CA SER A 178 -8.57 -5.68 6.31
C SER A 178 -8.25 -6.86 5.37
N GLY A 179 -7.02 -7.39 5.42
CA GLY A 179 -6.61 -8.56 4.66
C GLY A 179 -6.73 -9.85 5.47
N LEU A 180 -6.74 -10.98 4.77
CA LEU A 180 -6.62 -12.30 5.39
C LEU A 180 -5.29 -12.41 6.13
N SER A 181 -5.26 -13.02 7.31
CA SER A 181 -4.03 -13.38 8.01
C SER A 181 -3.23 -14.41 7.19
N GLU A 182 -1.94 -14.56 7.45
CA GLU A 182 -1.11 -15.57 6.76
C GLU A 182 -1.69 -16.99 6.90
N GLU A 183 -2.26 -17.33 8.07
CA GLU A 183 -2.92 -18.61 8.29
C GLU A 183 -4.18 -18.78 7.45
N GLU A 184 -4.97 -17.71 7.30
CA GLU A 184 -6.15 -17.70 6.43
C GLU A 184 -5.74 -17.80 4.96
N ILE A 185 -4.71 -17.09 4.52
CA ILE A 185 -4.17 -17.18 3.16
C ILE A 185 -3.70 -18.61 2.85
N LEU A 186 -2.97 -19.25 3.76
CA LEU A 186 -2.52 -20.63 3.59
C LEU A 186 -3.70 -21.61 3.52
N ARG A 187 -4.71 -21.43 4.37
CA ARG A 187 -5.93 -22.24 4.39
C ARG A 187 -6.73 -22.10 3.09
N GLU A 188 -6.99 -20.87 2.68
CA GLU A 188 -7.73 -20.58 1.45
C GLU A 188 -6.94 -21.03 0.20
N SER A 189 -5.63 -20.86 0.19
CA SER A 189 -4.76 -21.34 -0.88
C SER A 189 -4.79 -22.87 -1.00
N ALA A 190 -4.78 -23.59 0.13
CA ALA A 190 -4.91 -25.04 0.14
C ALA A 190 -6.28 -25.50 -0.36
N TRP A 191 -7.34 -24.77 0.04
CA TRP A 191 -8.71 -25.03 -0.43
C TRP A 191 -8.84 -24.82 -1.94
N VAL A 192 -8.35 -23.71 -2.47
CA VAL A 192 -8.35 -23.40 -3.92
C VAL A 192 -7.57 -24.46 -4.72
N LYS A 193 -6.39 -24.90 -4.22
CA LYS A 193 -5.62 -25.98 -4.88
C LYS A 193 -6.35 -27.32 -4.90
N GLY A 194 -7.29 -27.56 -3.96
CA GLY A 194 -8.12 -28.76 -3.91
C GLY A 194 -9.36 -28.71 -4.83
N LEU A 195 -9.68 -27.56 -5.39
CA LEU A 195 -10.79 -27.42 -6.33
C LEU A 195 -10.40 -27.99 -7.68
N ASN A 196 -10.96 -29.16 -8.03
CA ASN A 196 -10.93 -29.67 -9.41
C ASN A 196 -11.87 -28.80 -10.25
N ILE A 197 -11.32 -27.87 -11.02
CA ILE A 197 -12.06 -27.14 -12.04
C ILE A 197 -12.16 -28.09 -13.24
N GLN A 198 -13.38 -28.64 -13.43
CA GLN A 198 -13.74 -29.38 -14.65
C GLN A 198 -14.13 -28.39 -15.75
#